data_a012066dbc70064567b153592dd1244e
#
_entry.id   a012066dbc70064567b153592dd1244e
#
_cell.length_a   1.000
_cell.length_b   1.000
_cell.length_c   1.000
_cell.angle_alpha   90.00
_cell.angle_beta   90.00
_cell.angle_gamma   90.00
#
_symmetry.space_group_name_H-M   'P 1'
#
loop_
_entity.id
_entity.type
_entity.pdbx_description
1 polymer ?
#
loop_
_entity_poly.entity_id
_entity_poly.type
_entity_poly.pdbx_seq_one_letter_code
_entity_poly.pdbx_strand_id
1 'polypeptide(L)'
;MTQPDQTPTRTGLVSDEQVAEYRDDGYFVLENVIGSNDLELLRGAAQYSIDRLDAAMDDAGVDRLGINAKGKRYFSSMIYQQRPELRSFIFGPIMEQICRRILGENSYLFWEQYVIKAGDPDTTFAWHQDSGYVHENHRPYLTCWIALDDVTEENGSVYLLPYSRSGIKSYIKHIPIETGDQVCYFGSDPGMPVIVPAGSIVCFSSTVIHRSGANLTDKLRRVYLLQYSPEVIMNADGTAPHGSFESFLVDGKVTALS
;
A
#
# COMPACT_ATOMS: atom_id res chain seq x y z
N MET A 1 -25.53 18.05 41.17
CA MET A 1 -24.60 16.94 41.05
C MET A 1 -24.40 16.67 39.55
N THR A 2 -23.39 17.27 39.02
CA THR A 2 -22.99 17.11 37.60
C THR A 2 -22.16 15.83 37.49
N GLN A 3 -22.61 14.91 36.63
CA GLN A 3 -21.82 13.71 36.27
C GLN A 3 -20.50 14.14 35.64
N PRO A 4 -19.38 13.47 35.96
CA PRO A 4 -18.13 13.73 35.24
C PRO A 4 -18.25 13.23 33.81
N ASP A 5 -17.88 14.08 32.90
CA ASP A 5 -17.69 13.83 31.47
C ASP A 5 -16.66 12.68 31.33
N GLN A 6 -17.14 11.48 30.97
CA GLN A 6 -16.28 10.37 30.61
C GLN A 6 -15.82 10.59 29.17
N THR A 7 -14.79 11.43 29.00
CA THR A 7 -14.00 11.40 27.78
C THR A 7 -13.48 9.97 27.58
N PRO A 8 -13.82 9.26 26.50
CA PRO A 8 -13.28 7.94 26.28
C PRO A 8 -11.76 8.07 26.17
N THR A 9 -11.05 7.31 27.01
CA THR A 9 -9.62 7.08 26.84
C THR A 9 -9.39 6.65 25.41
N ARG A 10 -8.72 7.50 24.65
CA ARG A 10 -8.35 7.23 23.26
C ARG A 10 -7.48 5.98 23.27
N THR A 11 -8.09 4.81 23.04
CA THR A 11 -7.39 3.61 22.60
C THR A 11 -6.52 4.02 21.41
N GLY A 12 -5.27 3.53 21.31
CA GLY A 12 -4.37 3.91 20.22
C GLY A 12 -5.02 3.73 18.86
N LEU A 13 -4.44 4.32 17.81
CA LEU A 13 -4.98 4.30 16.44
C LEU A 13 -5.36 2.88 15.97
N VAL A 14 -4.59 1.87 16.36
CA VAL A 14 -4.81 0.45 16.03
C VAL A 14 -5.27 -0.29 17.30
N SER A 15 -6.46 -0.84 17.28
CA SER A 15 -7.04 -1.58 18.40
C SER A 15 -6.48 -3.02 18.53
N ASP A 16 -6.75 -3.66 19.66
CA ASP A 16 -6.36 -5.07 19.85
C ASP A 16 -7.14 -6.02 18.94
N GLU A 17 -8.39 -5.69 18.62
CA GLU A 17 -9.21 -6.42 17.66
C GLU A 17 -8.63 -6.35 16.26
N GLN A 18 -8.16 -5.18 15.82
CA GLN A 18 -7.51 -5.01 14.52
C GLN A 18 -6.17 -5.75 14.44
N VAL A 19 -5.40 -5.81 15.53
CA VAL A 19 -4.20 -6.64 15.60
C VAL A 19 -4.54 -8.13 15.48
N ALA A 20 -5.63 -8.57 16.11
CA ALA A 20 -6.11 -9.93 16.00
C ALA A 20 -6.60 -10.24 14.58
N GLU A 21 -7.35 -9.34 13.95
CA GLU A 21 -7.79 -9.45 12.55
C GLU A 21 -6.61 -9.58 11.60
N TYR A 22 -5.58 -8.72 11.74
CA TYR A 22 -4.36 -8.82 10.93
C TYR A 22 -3.67 -10.19 11.08
N ARG A 23 -3.59 -10.73 12.30
CA ARG A 23 -2.99 -12.04 12.55
C ARG A 23 -3.82 -13.17 11.96
N ASP A 24 -5.14 -13.12 12.08
CA ASP A 24 -6.05 -14.22 11.76
C ASP A 24 -6.46 -14.20 10.28
N ASP A 25 -6.73 -13.02 9.71
CA ASP A 25 -7.19 -12.80 8.34
C ASP A 25 -6.18 -12.08 7.43
N GLY A 26 -5.09 -11.55 8.01
CA GLY A 26 -3.99 -10.93 7.27
C GLY A 26 -4.21 -9.46 6.95
N TYR A 27 -5.30 -8.83 7.36
CA TYR A 27 -5.59 -7.42 7.07
C TYR A 27 -6.46 -6.79 8.15
N PHE A 28 -6.52 -5.47 8.16
CA PHE A 28 -7.53 -4.64 8.83
C PHE A 28 -7.66 -3.29 8.13
N VAL A 29 -8.69 -2.53 8.47
CA VAL A 29 -8.99 -1.22 7.88
C VAL A 29 -9.03 -0.14 8.96
N LEU A 30 -8.42 1.00 8.65
CA LEU A 30 -8.52 2.25 9.41
C LEU A 30 -9.26 3.26 8.54
N GLU A 31 -10.53 3.51 8.84
CA GLU A 31 -11.33 4.43 8.04
C GLU A 31 -11.11 5.88 8.46
N ASN A 32 -10.91 6.75 7.46
CA ASN A 32 -10.90 8.20 7.61
C ASN A 32 -9.94 8.73 8.71
N VAL A 33 -8.71 8.15 8.74
CA VAL A 33 -7.70 8.49 9.76
C VAL A 33 -6.70 9.55 9.31
N ILE A 34 -6.68 9.89 8.01
CA ILE A 34 -5.77 10.87 7.41
C ILE A 34 -6.50 12.22 7.30
N GLY A 35 -5.91 13.25 7.86
CA GLY A 35 -6.45 14.60 7.81
C GLY A 35 -6.33 15.25 6.42
N SER A 36 -7.09 16.33 6.19
CA SER A 36 -7.15 17.03 4.91
C SER A 36 -5.78 17.53 4.42
N ASN A 37 -4.93 18.03 5.32
CA ASN A 37 -3.61 18.56 4.95
C ASN A 37 -2.70 17.45 4.39
N ASP A 38 -2.69 16.29 5.03
CA ASP A 38 -1.92 15.14 4.55
C ASP A 38 -2.50 14.60 3.23
N LEU A 39 -3.83 14.56 3.10
CA LEU A 39 -4.47 14.18 1.84
C LEU A 39 -4.10 15.12 0.69
N GLU A 40 -4.08 16.43 0.93
CA GLU A 40 -3.66 17.42 -0.07
C GLU A 40 -2.19 17.24 -0.46
N LEU A 41 -1.30 17.04 0.53
CA LEU A 41 0.11 16.74 0.28
C LEU A 41 0.27 15.51 -0.61
N LEU A 42 -0.37 14.39 -0.23
CA LEU A 42 -0.27 13.12 -0.95
C LEU A 42 -0.88 13.21 -2.36
N ARG A 43 -2.01 13.90 -2.52
CA ARG A 43 -2.63 14.14 -3.84
C ARG A 43 -1.76 15.02 -4.74
N GLY A 44 -1.11 16.04 -4.16
CA GLY A 44 -0.17 16.90 -4.89
C GLY A 44 1.02 16.09 -5.43
N ALA A 45 1.57 15.16 -4.64
CA ALA A 45 2.64 14.29 -5.09
C ALA A 45 2.17 13.23 -6.10
N ALA A 46 0.92 12.77 -6.02
CA ALA A 46 0.30 11.93 -7.05
C ALA A 46 0.21 12.66 -8.40
N GLN A 47 -0.22 13.93 -8.39
CA GLN A 47 -0.28 14.76 -9.61
C GLN A 47 1.12 15.00 -10.19
N TYR A 48 2.10 15.34 -9.35
CA TYR A 48 3.51 15.44 -9.77
C TYR A 48 4.00 14.15 -10.46
N SER A 49 3.60 12.98 -9.94
CA SER A 49 3.97 11.69 -10.54
C SER A 49 3.36 11.48 -11.92
N ILE A 50 2.10 11.88 -12.12
CA ILE A 50 1.42 11.85 -13.42
C ILE A 50 2.15 12.75 -14.40
N ASP A 51 2.34 14.03 -14.05
CA ASP A 51 2.93 15.04 -14.92
C ASP A 51 4.34 14.64 -15.38
N ARG A 52 5.14 14.08 -14.45
CA ARG A 52 6.50 13.59 -14.74
C ARG A 52 6.50 12.40 -15.69
N LEU A 53 5.59 11.44 -15.51
CA LEU A 53 5.50 10.26 -16.36
C LEU A 53 4.95 10.62 -17.75
N ASP A 54 3.97 11.51 -17.81
CA ASP A 54 3.44 12.01 -19.08
C ASP A 54 4.51 12.77 -19.88
N ALA A 55 5.27 13.65 -19.23
CA ALA A 55 6.39 14.33 -19.87
C ALA A 55 7.44 13.35 -20.39
N ALA A 56 7.80 12.33 -19.63
CA ALA A 56 8.76 11.31 -20.07
C ALA A 56 8.23 10.48 -21.26
N MET A 57 6.93 10.21 -21.32
CA MET A 57 6.31 9.54 -22.47
C MET A 57 6.27 10.44 -23.69
N ASP A 58 5.98 11.73 -23.53
CA ASP A 58 6.01 12.74 -24.62
C ASP A 58 7.40 12.91 -25.18
N ASP A 59 8.42 13.03 -24.33
CA ASP A 59 9.82 13.16 -24.75
C ASP A 59 10.30 11.92 -25.51
N ALA A 60 9.82 10.75 -25.15
CA ALA A 60 10.13 9.49 -25.83
C ALA A 60 9.25 9.24 -27.07
N GLY A 61 8.21 10.05 -27.31
CA GLY A 61 7.26 9.87 -28.42
C GLY A 61 6.42 8.59 -28.30
N VAL A 62 6.07 8.17 -27.09
CA VAL A 62 5.32 6.94 -26.81
C VAL A 62 4.17 7.18 -25.83
N ASP A 63 3.14 6.34 -25.89
CA ASP A 63 2.02 6.37 -24.93
C ASP A 63 2.21 5.38 -23.78
N ARG A 64 3.33 4.63 -23.76
CA ARG A 64 3.65 3.63 -22.73
C ARG A 64 5.13 3.64 -22.37
N LEU A 65 5.41 3.58 -21.06
CA LEU A 65 6.75 3.32 -20.50
C LEU A 65 6.65 2.22 -19.44
N GLY A 66 7.13 1.01 -19.76
CA GLY A 66 6.96 -0.16 -18.91
C GLY A 66 5.47 -0.47 -18.68
N ILE A 67 5.06 -0.51 -17.39
CA ILE A 67 3.67 -0.75 -17.01
C ILE A 67 2.81 0.53 -17.02
N ASN A 68 3.45 1.71 -17.21
CA ASN A 68 2.74 2.99 -17.27
C ASN A 68 2.11 3.20 -18.66
N ALA A 69 0.91 3.75 -18.69
CA ALA A 69 0.17 4.08 -19.90
C ALA A 69 -0.49 5.44 -19.72
N LYS A 70 -0.16 6.38 -20.62
CA LYS A 70 -0.60 7.78 -20.58
C LYS A 70 -2.12 7.88 -20.56
N GLY A 71 -2.66 8.65 -19.60
CA GLY A 71 -4.10 8.83 -19.43
C GLY A 71 -4.86 7.59 -18.95
N LYS A 72 -4.17 6.48 -18.59
CA LYS A 72 -4.80 5.23 -18.18
C LYS A 72 -4.37 4.75 -16.81
N ARG A 73 -3.07 4.47 -16.62
CA ARG A 73 -2.53 4.02 -15.34
C ARG A 73 -1.10 4.47 -15.13
N TYR A 74 -0.78 4.75 -13.86
CA TYR A 74 0.55 5.21 -13.48
C TYR A 74 1.02 4.48 -12.21
N PHE A 75 2.25 4.00 -12.27
CA PHE A 75 3.02 3.43 -11.18
C PHE A 75 4.28 4.25 -11.01
N SER A 76 4.41 4.93 -9.89
CA SER A 76 5.52 5.82 -9.63
C SER A 76 6.10 5.52 -8.25
N SER A 77 7.30 4.93 -8.22
CA SER A 77 7.96 4.50 -6.99
C SER A 77 9.02 5.47 -6.54
N MET A 78 9.34 5.47 -5.26
CA MET A 78 10.41 6.25 -4.60
C MET A 78 10.29 7.76 -4.82
N ILE A 79 9.05 8.25 -4.91
CA ILE A 79 8.76 9.68 -5.15
C ILE A 79 9.22 10.53 -3.96
N TYR A 80 9.17 10.01 -2.74
CA TYR A 80 9.63 10.72 -1.54
C TYR A 80 11.11 11.14 -1.60
N GLN A 81 11.93 10.49 -2.43
CA GLN A 81 13.33 10.90 -2.65
C GLN A 81 13.42 12.20 -3.46
N GLN A 82 12.41 12.49 -4.29
CA GLN A 82 12.30 13.73 -5.08
C GLN A 82 11.37 14.76 -4.39
N ARG A 83 10.52 14.30 -3.50
CA ARG A 83 9.53 15.08 -2.74
C ARG A 83 9.73 14.83 -1.24
N PRO A 84 10.81 15.38 -0.65
CA PRO A 84 11.20 15.08 0.74
C PRO A 84 10.15 15.47 1.79
N GLU A 85 9.22 16.37 1.46
CA GLU A 85 8.08 16.71 2.32
C GLU A 85 7.16 15.53 2.62
N LEU A 86 7.14 14.49 1.78
CA LEU A 86 6.40 13.25 2.04
C LEU A 86 6.92 12.48 3.25
N ARG A 87 8.17 12.71 3.65
CA ARG A 87 8.79 12.04 4.81
C ARG A 87 8.01 12.29 6.11
N SER A 88 7.43 13.47 6.27
CA SER A 88 6.62 13.81 7.45
C SER A 88 5.40 12.90 7.61
N PHE A 89 4.82 12.41 6.51
CA PHE A 89 3.73 11.44 6.52
C PHE A 89 4.26 10.01 6.63
N ILE A 90 5.25 9.65 5.81
CA ILE A 90 5.82 8.28 5.73
C ILE A 90 6.37 7.84 7.08
N PHE A 91 7.06 8.73 7.78
CA PHE A 91 7.67 8.47 9.09
C PHE A 91 6.93 9.19 10.24
N GLY A 92 5.68 9.58 9.98
CA GLY A 92 4.85 10.32 10.91
C GLY A 92 4.09 9.43 11.92
N PRO A 93 3.37 10.07 12.86
CA PRO A 93 2.74 9.38 13.98
C PRO A 93 1.70 8.32 13.61
N ILE A 94 1.02 8.46 12.48
CA ILE A 94 0.05 7.46 11.99
C ILE A 94 0.80 6.17 11.63
N MET A 95 1.82 6.27 10.80
CA MET A 95 2.62 5.12 10.37
C MET A 95 3.41 4.51 11.53
N GLU A 96 3.91 5.35 12.45
CA GLU A 96 4.58 4.87 13.67
C GLU A 96 3.67 3.95 14.49
N GLN A 97 2.44 4.37 14.76
CA GLN A 97 1.50 3.56 15.54
C GLN A 97 1.17 2.24 14.84
N ILE A 98 0.94 2.28 13.52
CA ILE A 98 0.66 1.08 12.72
C ILE A 98 1.87 0.13 12.77
N CYS A 99 3.08 0.61 12.47
CA CYS A 99 4.29 -0.21 12.48
C CYS A 99 4.55 -0.84 13.85
N ARG A 100 4.45 -0.07 14.94
CA ARG A 100 4.63 -0.58 16.31
C ARG A 100 3.66 -1.70 16.65
N ARG A 101 2.40 -1.55 16.28
CA ARG A 101 1.35 -2.52 16.60
C ARG A 101 1.47 -3.80 15.79
N ILE A 102 1.92 -3.72 14.54
CA ILE A 102 1.94 -4.85 13.60
C ILE A 102 3.33 -5.48 13.50
N LEU A 103 4.39 -4.69 13.39
CA LEU A 103 5.75 -5.16 13.18
C LEU A 103 6.58 -5.22 14.47
N GLY A 104 6.21 -4.43 15.48
CA GLY A 104 6.90 -4.36 16.77
C GLY A 104 7.95 -3.27 16.83
N GLU A 105 9.11 -3.58 17.43
CA GLU A 105 10.15 -2.59 17.77
C GLU A 105 11.01 -2.18 16.58
N ASN A 106 11.01 -2.96 15.49
CA ASN A 106 11.83 -2.69 14.31
C ASN A 106 10.94 -2.59 13.07
N SER A 107 11.13 -1.55 12.28
CA SER A 107 10.51 -1.39 10.97
C SER A 107 11.37 -0.55 10.05
N TYR A 108 11.39 -0.94 8.79
CA TYR A 108 12.15 -0.31 7.73
C TYR A 108 11.22 -0.05 6.55
N LEU A 109 11.19 1.20 6.04
CA LEU A 109 10.55 1.47 4.77
C LEU A 109 11.40 0.85 3.66
N PHE A 110 10.86 -0.10 2.90
CA PHE A 110 11.62 -0.65 1.79
C PHE A 110 11.02 -0.32 0.42
N TRP A 111 9.72 -0.03 0.36
CA TRP A 111 9.06 0.36 -0.89
C TRP A 111 8.02 1.45 -0.65
N GLU A 112 7.96 2.41 -1.57
CA GLU A 112 6.97 3.47 -1.62
C GLU A 112 6.51 3.63 -3.07
N GLN A 113 5.18 3.70 -3.29
CA GLN A 113 4.66 3.74 -4.65
C GLN A 113 3.29 4.42 -4.72
N TYR A 114 3.11 5.25 -5.75
CA TYR A 114 1.79 5.66 -6.20
C TYR A 114 1.23 4.66 -7.21
N VAL A 115 -0.04 4.29 -7.05
CA VAL A 115 -0.82 3.48 -7.99
C VAL A 115 -2.06 4.27 -8.38
N ILE A 116 -2.09 4.75 -9.62
CA ILE A 116 -3.13 5.65 -10.09
C ILE A 116 -3.80 5.02 -11.31
N LYS A 117 -5.13 4.96 -11.28
CA LYS A 117 -5.98 4.49 -12.39
C LYS A 117 -6.89 5.60 -12.87
N ALA A 118 -6.80 5.95 -14.14
CA ALA A 118 -7.83 6.70 -14.83
C ALA A 118 -8.94 5.76 -15.33
N GLY A 119 -10.00 6.31 -15.89
CA GLY A 119 -11.11 5.52 -16.43
C GLY A 119 -10.69 4.69 -17.65
N ASP A 120 -10.43 3.40 -17.42
CA ASP A 120 -10.06 2.46 -18.47
C ASP A 120 -10.36 1.02 -18.01
N PRO A 121 -11.15 0.23 -18.80
CA PRO A 121 -11.51 -1.13 -18.43
C PRO A 121 -10.33 -2.11 -18.35
N ASP A 122 -9.20 -1.78 -18.96
CA ASP A 122 -8.00 -2.63 -19.00
C ASP A 122 -7.05 -2.39 -17.82
N THR A 123 -7.45 -1.60 -16.82
CA THR A 123 -6.61 -1.26 -15.66
C THR A 123 -6.71 -2.24 -14.50
N THR A 124 -7.16 -3.47 -14.73
CA THR A 124 -7.21 -4.53 -13.69
C THR A 124 -5.81 -4.98 -13.28
N PHE A 125 -5.71 -5.51 -12.04
CA PHE A 125 -4.57 -6.28 -11.55
C PHE A 125 -5.00 -7.69 -11.20
N ALA A 126 -4.22 -8.67 -11.62
CA ALA A 126 -4.47 -10.07 -11.34
C ALA A 126 -4.29 -10.43 -9.85
N TRP A 127 -4.82 -11.57 -9.43
CA TRP A 127 -4.65 -12.11 -8.09
C TRP A 127 -3.17 -12.41 -7.77
N HIS A 128 -2.59 -11.69 -6.82
CA HIS A 128 -1.19 -11.83 -6.42
C HIS A 128 -1.02 -11.63 -4.92
N GLN A 129 0.16 -11.91 -4.44
CA GLN A 129 0.68 -11.50 -3.15
C GLN A 129 1.80 -10.48 -3.41
N ASP A 130 1.94 -9.46 -2.58
CA ASP A 130 3.06 -8.52 -2.69
C ASP A 130 4.41 -9.22 -2.58
N SER A 131 4.50 -10.25 -1.72
CA SER A 131 5.68 -11.12 -1.61
C SER A 131 6.06 -11.80 -2.93
N GLY A 132 5.17 -11.86 -3.91
CA GLY A 132 5.45 -12.42 -5.24
C GLY A 132 6.43 -11.59 -6.08
N TYR A 133 6.59 -10.33 -5.73
CA TYR A 133 7.51 -9.39 -6.41
C TYR A 133 8.86 -9.24 -5.70
N VAL A 134 9.04 -9.90 -4.55
CA VAL A 134 10.29 -9.93 -3.80
C VAL A 134 10.82 -11.37 -3.83
N HIS A 135 11.88 -11.60 -4.59
CA HIS A 135 12.40 -12.96 -4.84
C HIS A 135 13.35 -13.45 -3.74
N GLU A 136 13.81 -12.53 -2.90
CA GLU A 136 14.68 -12.81 -1.77
C GLU A 136 13.88 -13.43 -0.61
N ASN A 137 14.56 -14.23 0.19
CA ASN A 137 13.93 -14.80 1.39
C ASN A 137 13.66 -13.67 2.41
N HIS A 138 12.42 -13.52 2.86
CA HIS A 138 12.00 -12.49 3.79
C HIS A 138 10.83 -12.96 4.65
N ARG A 139 10.70 -12.34 5.82
CA ARG A 139 9.48 -12.43 6.62
C ARG A 139 8.35 -11.63 5.96
N PRO A 140 7.08 -12.01 6.16
CA PRO A 140 5.97 -11.18 5.69
C PRO A 140 6.12 -9.74 6.17
N TYR A 141 5.95 -8.80 5.26
CA TYR A 141 5.98 -7.37 5.52
C TYR A 141 4.59 -6.75 5.47
N LEU A 142 4.47 -5.55 5.98
CA LEU A 142 3.24 -4.79 6.05
C LEU A 142 3.09 -3.92 4.81
N THR A 143 1.96 -4.02 4.11
CA THR A 143 1.51 -3.07 3.10
C THR A 143 0.44 -2.16 3.70
N CYS A 144 0.65 -0.86 3.64
CA CYS A 144 -0.33 0.19 3.93
C CYS A 144 -0.84 0.75 2.60
N TRP A 145 -2.05 0.35 2.21
CA TRP A 145 -2.73 0.80 1.01
C TRP A 145 -3.62 2.01 1.38
N ILE A 146 -3.22 3.21 0.98
CA ILE A 146 -3.79 4.48 1.40
C ILE A 146 -4.70 5.01 0.31
N ALA A 147 -6.00 5.10 0.58
CA ALA A 147 -6.99 5.64 -0.32
C ALA A 147 -6.92 7.18 -0.35
N LEU A 148 -6.48 7.76 -1.46
CA LEU A 148 -6.46 9.20 -1.65
C LEU A 148 -7.79 9.75 -2.20
N ASP A 149 -8.63 8.89 -2.74
CA ASP A 149 -9.98 9.17 -3.22
C ASP A 149 -10.94 8.16 -2.60
N ASP A 150 -12.24 8.47 -2.61
CA ASP A 150 -13.25 7.49 -2.22
C ASP A 150 -13.14 6.27 -3.12
N VAL A 151 -13.16 5.09 -2.52
CA VAL A 151 -12.98 3.82 -3.22
C VAL A 151 -14.30 3.07 -3.30
N THR A 152 -14.67 2.67 -4.52
CA THR A 152 -15.84 1.86 -4.82
C THR A 152 -15.45 0.68 -5.73
N GLU A 153 -16.33 -0.28 -5.90
CA GLU A 153 -16.08 -1.36 -6.87
C GLU A 153 -15.95 -0.80 -8.29
N GLU A 154 -16.75 0.21 -8.63
CA GLU A 154 -16.79 0.80 -9.97
C GLU A 154 -15.50 1.54 -10.34
N ASN A 155 -14.80 2.16 -9.35
CA ASN A 155 -13.55 2.88 -9.62
C ASN A 155 -12.29 2.03 -9.40
N GLY A 156 -12.43 0.72 -9.27
CA GLY A 156 -11.31 -0.21 -9.22
C GLY A 156 -10.76 -0.46 -7.82
N SER A 157 -11.66 -0.76 -6.87
CA SER A 157 -11.30 -1.23 -5.52
C SER A 157 -10.26 -2.34 -5.55
N VAL A 158 -9.48 -2.43 -4.48
CA VAL A 158 -8.73 -3.64 -4.15
C VAL A 158 -9.69 -4.68 -3.58
N TYR A 159 -9.51 -5.93 -3.97
CA TYR A 159 -10.22 -7.09 -3.43
C TYR A 159 -9.21 -7.92 -2.65
N LEU A 160 -9.52 -8.18 -1.38
CA LEU A 160 -8.71 -9.03 -0.52
C LEU A 160 -9.32 -10.44 -0.47
N LEU A 161 -8.47 -11.43 -0.39
CA LEU A 161 -8.85 -12.80 -0.08
C LEU A 161 -8.24 -13.17 1.29
N PRO A 162 -9.00 -12.98 2.39
CA PRO A 162 -8.53 -13.22 3.76
C PRO A 162 -7.98 -14.62 3.96
N TYR A 163 -7.10 -14.79 4.94
CA TYR A 163 -6.53 -16.08 5.27
C TYR A 163 -7.60 -17.13 5.64
N SER A 164 -8.67 -16.71 6.33
CA SER A 164 -9.80 -17.58 6.67
C SER A 164 -10.55 -18.09 5.45
N ARG A 165 -10.55 -17.36 4.33
CA ARG A 165 -11.19 -17.76 3.07
C ARG A 165 -10.24 -18.50 2.14
N SER A 166 -8.99 -18.07 2.03
CA SER A 166 -8.00 -18.69 1.16
C SER A 166 -7.39 -19.98 1.76
N GLY A 167 -7.33 -20.07 3.10
CA GLY A 167 -6.56 -21.10 3.80
C GLY A 167 -5.04 -20.89 3.69
N ILE A 168 -4.57 -19.78 3.13
CA ILE A 168 -3.17 -19.54 2.76
C ILE A 168 -2.63 -18.36 3.58
N LYS A 169 -1.66 -18.62 4.45
CA LYS A 169 -0.96 -17.61 5.26
C LYS A 169 0.50 -17.37 4.85
N SER A 170 1.01 -18.15 3.91
CA SER A 170 2.40 -18.10 3.46
C SER A 170 2.50 -17.72 2.00
N TYR A 171 3.72 -17.41 1.56
CA TYR A 171 4.02 -17.23 0.14
C TYR A 171 3.61 -18.44 -0.67
N ILE A 172 3.02 -18.21 -1.83
CA ILE A 172 2.75 -19.23 -2.87
C ILE A 172 3.37 -18.78 -4.19
N LYS A 173 3.73 -19.77 -5.02
CA LYS A 173 4.38 -19.50 -6.29
C LYS A 173 3.51 -18.67 -7.21
N HIS A 174 4.09 -17.62 -7.79
CA HIS A 174 3.48 -16.80 -8.82
C HIS A 174 3.88 -17.26 -10.22
N ILE A 175 3.00 -17.03 -11.19
CA ILE A 175 3.22 -17.32 -12.60
C ILE A 175 3.13 -15.97 -13.36
N PRO A 176 4.17 -15.59 -14.10
CA PRO A 176 4.11 -14.38 -14.92
C PRO A 176 3.09 -14.54 -16.05
N ILE A 177 2.39 -13.47 -16.38
CA ILE A 177 1.44 -13.40 -17.49
C ILE A 177 1.86 -12.33 -18.51
N GLU A 178 1.26 -12.36 -19.71
CA GLU A 178 1.66 -11.49 -20.84
C GLU A 178 1.57 -9.98 -20.55
N THR A 179 0.71 -9.57 -19.62
CA THR A 179 0.58 -8.17 -19.20
C THR A 179 1.77 -7.65 -18.38
N GLY A 180 2.68 -8.54 -17.96
CA GLY A 180 3.78 -8.25 -17.04
C GLY A 180 3.41 -8.42 -15.56
N ASP A 181 2.15 -8.72 -15.27
CA ASP A 181 1.69 -9.03 -13.91
C ASP A 181 2.06 -10.46 -13.52
N GLN A 182 1.93 -10.77 -12.24
CA GLN A 182 2.09 -12.11 -11.70
C GLN A 182 0.78 -12.61 -11.11
N VAL A 183 0.44 -13.88 -11.29
CA VAL A 183 -0.79 -14.52 -10.79
C VAL A 183 -0.44 -15.67 -9.87
N CYS A 184 -1.10 -15.75 -8.72
CA CYS A 184 -0.91 -16.83 -7.78
C CYS A 184 -2.20 -17.56 -7.37
N TYR A 185 -3.38 -17.06 -7.74
CA TYR A 185 -4.64 -17.65 -7.34
C TYR A 185 -5.56 -17.84 -8.56
N PHE A 186 -6.07 -19.06 -8.73
CA PHE A 186 -6.92 -19.50 -9.83
C PHE A 186 -8.26 -20.05 -9.36
N GLY A 187 -8.60 -19.83 -8.09
CA GLY A 187 -9.88 -20.25 -7.52
C GLY A 187 -11.05 -19.35 -7.94
N SER A 188 -12.25 -19.75 -7.54
CA SER A 188 -13.49 -19.06 -7.88
C SER A 188 -13.97 -18.04 -6.84
N ASP A 189 -13.26 -17.91 -5.70
CA ASP A 189 -13.66 -16.92 -4.70
C ASP A 189 -13.39 -15.50 -5.24
N PRO A 190 -14.43 -14.64 -5.32
CA PRO A 190 -14.27 -13.29 -5.87
C PRO A 190 -13.48 -12.34 -4.98
N GLY A 191 -13.18 -12.74 -3.73
CA GLY A 191 -12.61 -11.88 -2.69
C GLY A 191 -13.63 -10.90 -2.10
N MET A 192 -13.15 -10.03 -1.23
CA MET A 192 -13.93 -8.97 -0.60
C MET A 192 -13.47 -7.63 -1.15
N PRO A 193 -14.35 -6.84 -1.78
CA PRO A 193 -14.01 -5.49 -2.20
C PRO A 193 -13.81 -4.59 -0.97
N VAL A 194 -12.80 -3.76 -1.02
CA VAL A 194 -12.56 -2.73 0.00
C VAL A 194 -13.21 -1.43 -0.44
N ILE A 195 -14.30 -1.08 0.20
CA ILE A 195 -15.06 0.16 -0.06
C ILE A 195 -14.83 1.08 1.12
N VAL A 196 -14.10 2.17 0.89
CA VAL A 196 -13.66 3.08 1.96
C VAL A 196 -13.64 4.53 1.47
N PRO A 197 -13.89 5.51 2.36
CA PRO A 197 -13.71 6.92 2.02
C PRO A 197 -12.22 7.27 1.86
N ALA A 198 -11.97 8.38 1.18
CA ALA A 198 -10.64 8.99 1.11
C ALA A 198 -10.08 9.24 2.53
N GLY A 199 -8.78 9.05 2.70
CA GLY A 199 -8.13 9.16 4.01
C GLY A 199 -8.16 7.87 4.83
N SER A 200 -8.64 6.77 4.27
CA SER A 200 -8.58 5.44 4.89
C SER A 200 -7.28 4.72 4.54
N ILE A 201 -6.85 3.83 5.43
CA ILE A 201 -5.68 2.98 5.26
C ILE A 201 -6.11 1.52 5.38
N VAL A 202 -5.85 0.73 4.36
CA VAL A 202 -6.01 -0.72 4.38
C VAL A 202 -4.64 -1.33 4.65
N CYS A 203 -4.50 -1.93 5.82
CA CYS A 203 -3.26 -2.57 6.25
C CYS A 203 -3.35 -4.07 5.97
N PHE A 204 -2.46 -4.63 5.18
CA PHE A 204 -2.44 -6.06 4.93
C PHE A 204 -1.03 -6.62 4.84
N SER A 205 -0.91 -7.90 5.15
CA SER A 205 0.33 -8.65 5.04
C SER A 205 0.69 -8.87 3.57
N SER A 206 1.97 -8.81 3.26
CA SER A 206 2.49 -9.11 1.92
C SER A 206 2.13 -10.50 1.38
N THR A 207 1.63 -11.39 2.24
CA THR A 207 1.15 -12.73 1.88
C THR A 207 -0.37 -12.82 1.70
N VAL A 208 -1.12 -11.72 1.91
CA VAL A 208 -2.55 -11.69 1.57
C VAL A 208 -2.71 -11.68 0.05
N ILE A 209 -3.50 -12.62 -0.45
CA ILE A 209 -3.83 -12.68 -1.87
C ILE A 209 -4.82 -11.54 -2.17
N HIS A 210 -4.51 -10.73 -3.16
CA HIS A 210 -5.34 -9.60 -3.53
C HIS A 210 -5.28 -9.30 -5.03
N ARG A 211 -6.27 -8.57 -5.51
CA ARG A 211 -6.37 -8.07 -6.89
C ARG A 211 -6.97 -6.69 -6.89
N SER A 212 -6.99 -5.99 -8.01
CA SER A 212 -7.81 -4.78 -8.13
C SER A 212 -8.63 -4.74 -9.40
N GLY A 213 -9.85 -4.20 -9.28
CA GLY A 213 -10.75 -3.98 -10.40
C GLY A 213 -10.26 -2.90 -11.36
N ALA A 214 -10.89 -2.79 -12.54
CA ALA A 214 -10.73 -1.66 -13.43
C ALA A 214 -11.39 -0.41 -12.85
N ASN A 215 -10.90 0.76 -13.23
CA ASN A 215 -11.63 2.00 -12.99
C ASN A 215 -12.55 2.26 -14.20
N LEU A 216 -13.85 2.13 -13.98
CA LEU A 216 -14.88 2.34 -15.00
C LEU A 216 -15.52 3.74 -14.92
N THR A 217 -15.02 4.60 -14.02
CA THR A 217 -15.51 5.97 -13.87
C THR A 217 -14.67 6.96 -14.67
N ASP A 218 -15.14 8.19 -14.79
CA ASP A 218 -14.44 9.31 -15.44
C ASP A 218 -13.43 10.04 -14.51
N LYS A 219 -13.28 9.56 -13.25
CA LYS A 219 -12.41 10.17 -12.24
C LYS A 219 -11.16 9.33 -12.02
N LEU A 220 -10.08 9.99 -11.60
CA LEU A 220 -8.90 9.28 -11.11
C LEU A 220 -9.20 8.53 -9.81
N ARG A 221 -8.66 7.32 -9.67
CA ARG A 221 -8.56 6.61 -8.40
C ARG A 221 -7.08 6.52 -8.03
N ARG A 222 -6.69 7.31 -7.03
CA ARG A 222 -5.30 7.43 -6.56
C ARG A 222 -5.12 6.67 -5.27
N VAL A 223 -4.05 5.91 -5.21
CA VAL A 223 -3.60 5.18 -4.03
C VAL A 223 -2.13 5.44 -3.79
N TYR A 224 -1.77 5.56 -2.53
CA TYR A 224 -0.39 5.61 -2.08
C TYR A 224 -0.06 4.37 -1.27
N LEU A 225 0.96 3.63 -1.67
CA LEU A 225 1.40 2.41 -1.01
C LEU A 225 2.68 2.68 -0.24
N LEU A 226 2.69 2.26 1.03
CA LEU A 226 3.88 2.22 1.86
C LEU A 226 4.09 0.79 2.34
N GLN A 227 5.28 0.26 2.13
CA GLN A 227 5.63 -1.10 2.54
C GLN A 227 6.77 -1.07 3.56
N TYR A 228 6.46 -1.58 4.77
CA TYR A 228 7.39 -1.63 5.88
C TYR A 228 7.72 -3.08 6.22
N SER A 229 9.00 -3.39 6.27
CA SER A 229 9.50 -4.70 6.67
C SER A 229 9.98 -4.69 8.13
N PRO A 230 9.81 -5.79 8.90
CA PRO A 230 10.37 -5.91 10.24
C PRO A 230 11.89 -6.14 10.26
N GLU A 231 12.49 -6.35 9.08
CA GLU A 231 13.91 -6.64 8.89
C GLU A 231 14.40 -6.08 7.55
N VAL A 232 15.71 -5.90 7.41
CA VAL A 232 16.31 -5.52 6.13
C VAL A 232 16.28 -6.74 5.20
N ILE A 233 15.56 -6.62 4.08
CA ILE A 233 15.58 -7.64 3.02
C ILE A 233 16.81 -7.38 2.16
N MET A 234 17.74 -8.31 2.14
CA MET A 234 18.97 -8.20 1.35
C MET A 234 18.77 -8.80 -0.04
N ASN A 235 19.44 -8.23 -1.04
CA ASN A 235 19.55 -8.85 -2.37
C ASN A 235 20.08 -10.28 -2.27
N ALA A 236 19.82 -11.11 -3.28
CA ALA A 236 20.19 -12.51 -3.30
C ALA A 236 21.69 -12.77 -3.07
N ASP A 237 22.56 -11.85 -3.44
CA ASP A 237 24.01 -11.90 -3.20
C ASP A 237 24.43 -11.35 -1.83
N GLY A 238 23.50 -10.82 -1.05
CA GLY A 238 23.72 -10.27 0.28
C GLY A 238 24.55 -8.97 0.31
N THR A 239 24.77 -8.32 -0.84
CA THR A 239 25.66 -7.14 -0.94
C THR A 239 24.96 -5.82 -0.69
N ALA A 240 23.65 -5.74 -0.93
CA ALA A 240 22.86 -4.53 -0.79
C ALA A 240 21.41 -4.84 -0.37
N PRO A 241 20.72 -3.90 0.28
CA PRO A 241 19.29 -4.03 0.54
C PRO A 241 18.47 -4.05 -0.76
N HIS A 242 17.38 -4.81 -0.76
CA HIS A 242 16.31 -4.72 -1.75
C HIS A 242 15.45 -3.48 -1.47
N GLY A 243 15.28 -2.60 -2.45
CA GLY A 243 14.52 -1.35 -2.28
C GLY A 243 15.30 -0.25 -1.56
N SER A 244 14.58 0.68 -0.92
CA SER A 244 15.20 1.88 -0.30
C SER A 244 15.81 1.62 1.08
N PHE A 245 15.17 0.78 1.86
CA PHE A 245 15.55 0.44 3.25
C PHE A 245 15.96 1.61 4.12
N GLU A 246 15.04 2.52 4.35
CA GLU A 246 15.20 3.53 5.38
C GLU A 246 14.70 3.00 6.73
N SER A 247 15.56 3.13 7.77
CA SER A 247 15.19 2.78 9.13
C SER A 247 14.10 3.72 9.64
N PHE A 248 12.99 3.16 10.11
CA PHE A 248 11.92 3.93 10.74
C PHE A 248 11.90 3.72 12.25
N LEU A 249 11.79 2.46 12.68
CA LEU A 249 11.90 2.08 14.08
C LEU A 249 13.11 1.15 14.26
N VAL A 250 13.92 1.44 15.26
CA VAL A 250 15.02 0.58 15.69
C VAL A 250 15.01 0.51 17.21
N ASP A 251 14.90 -0.69 17.76
CA ASP A 251 14.77 -0.94 19.19
C ASP A 251 13.69 -0.05 19.83
N GLY A 252 12.55 0.05 19.15
CA GLY A 252 11.41 0.85 19.58
C GLY A 252 11.60 2.38 19.50
N LYS A 253 12.66 2.90 18.87
CA LYS A 253 12.90 4.33 18.72
C LYS A 253 12.72 4.77 17.27
N VAL A 254 12.06 5.92 17.04
CA VAL A 254 11.99 6.54 15.73
C VAL A 254 13.37 7.08 15.34
N THR A 255 13.86 6.69 14.18
CA THR A 255 15.18 7.07 13.66
C THR A 255 15.13 7.89 12.37
N ALA A 256 14.04 7.82 11.62
CA ALA A 256 13.95 8.38 10.27
C ALA A 256 13.85 9.92 10.18
N LEU A 257 13.58 10.61 11.29
CA LEU A 257 13.42 12.07 11.34
C LEU A 257 14.61 12.77 12.04
N SER A 258 15.65 12.04 12.40
CA SER A 258 16.87 12.55 13.07
C SER A 258 17.91 13.01 12.06
#